data_32a0bfdaf52e8f15ea1b0c651fbe9f3c
#
_entry.id   32a0bfdaf52e8f15ea1b0c651fbe9f3c
#
_cell.length_a   1.000
_cell.length_b   1.000
_cell.length_c   1.000
_cell.angle_alpha   90.00
_cell.angle_beta   90.00
_cell.angle_gamma   90.00
#
_symmetry.space_group_name_H-M   'P 1'
#
loop_
_entity.id
_entity.type
_entity.pdbx_description
1 polymer ?
#
loop_
_entity_poly.entity_id
_entity_poly.type
_entity_poly.pdbx_seq_one_letter_code
_entity_poly.pdbx_strand_id
1 'polypeptide(L)'
;MKKQLLYLSSIADDAPQTAKNYGLGLELAQFCTAAFLDNPDKVTDLFPQDCARYLSSSLAACLASSDRFVLHGPFNELCPAAIDPLVLEITEKRYRQAIDRAVSLGCPKLVLHAGFVPLVYHPEWFVSRSVLVWKRLMREAPETLTVCLENVMEPDASMLLDIVRQVNDARLRICLD
;
A
#
# COMPACT_ATOMS: atom_id res chain seq x y z
N MET A 1 21.41 -9.49 -18.88
CA MET A 1 20.52 -8.38 -18.48
C MET A 1 19.50 -8.91 -17.44
N LYS A 2 19.47 -8.38 -16.22
CA LYS A 2 18.37 -8.68 -15.29
C LYS A 2 17.09 -8.13 -15.94
N LYS A 3 16.09 -8.99 -16.20
CA LYS A 3 14.76 -8.52 -16.61
C LYS A 3 14.29 -7.52 -15.57
N GLN A 4 14.05 -6.28 -15.99
CA GLN A 4 13.47 -5.25 -15.13
C GLN A 4 12.10 -5.75 -14.68
N LEU A 5 11.88 -5.86 -13.39
CA LEU A 5 10.60 -6.30 -12.84
C LEU A 5 9.63 -5.12 -12.94
N LEU A 6 8.74 -5.18 -13.91
CA LEU A 6 7.67 -4.21 -14.09
C LEU A 6 6.37 -4.78 -13.55
N TYR A 7 5.61 -3.94 -12.89
CA TYR A 7 4.27 -4.23 -12.39
C TYR A 7 3.29 -3.24 -13.02
N LEU A 8 2.12 -3.73 -13.36
CA LEU A 8 1.01 -2.94 -13.90
C LEU A 8 -0.06 -2.85 -12.83
N SER A 9 -0.57 -1.64 -12.58
CA SER A 9 -1.66 -1.47 -11.63
C SER A 9 -2.93 -2.15 -12.13
N SER A 10 -3.57 -2.91 -11.25
CA SER A 10 -4.82 -3.63 -11.54
C SER A 10 -6.06 -2.72 -11.57
N ILE A 11 -5.87 -1.41 -11.43
CA ILE A 11 -6.96 -0.42 -11.62
C ILE A 11 -7.45 -0.40 -13.08
N ALA A 12 -6.57 -0.63 -14.04
CA ALA A 12 -6.95 -0.68 -15.44
C ALA A 12 -7.74 -1.95 -15.77
N ASP A 13 -8.83 -1.82 -16.53
CA ASP A 13 -9.74 -2.92 -16.87
C ASP A 13 -9.06 -4.07 -17.62
N ASP A 14 -8.08 -3.73 -18.46
CA ASP A 14 -7.32 -4.68 -19.27
C ASP A 14 -6.02 -5.14 -18.61
N ALA A 15 -5.73 -4.72 -17.37
CA ALA A 15 -4.49 -5.04 -16.70
C ALA A 15 -4.18 -6.54 -16.63
N PRO A 16 -5.13 -7.44 -16.30
CA PRO A 16 -4.88 -8.88 -16.29
C PRO A 16 -4.44 -9.41 -17.67
N GLN A 17 -5.13 -8.99 -18.73
CA GLN A 17 -4.81 -9.44 -20.08
C GLN A 17 -3.47 -8.88 -20.56
N THR A 18 -3.20 -7.62 -20.27
CA THR A 18 -1.93 -6.95 -20.60
C THR A 18 -0.77 -7.59 -19.85
N ALA A 19 -0.92 -7.83 -18.54
CA ALA A 19 0.10 -8.52 -17.76
C ALA A 19 0.44 -9.89 -18.32
N LYS A 20 -0.58 -10.68 -18.68
CA LYS A 20 -0.41 -12.00 -19.31
C LYS A 20 0.31 -11.92 -20.65
N ASN A 21 -0.10 -10.99 -21.52
CA ASN A 21 0.45 -10.85 -22.87
C ASN A 21 1.94 -10.45 -22.87
N TYR A 22 2.34 -9.61 -21.91
CA TYR A 22 3.69 -9.06 -21.85
C TYR A 22 4.56 -9.67 -20.73
N GLY A 23 4.04 -10.63 -19.96
CA GLY A 23 4.75 -11.26 -18.86
C GLY A 23 5.10 -10.28 -17.75
N LEU A 24 4.18 -9.36 -17.43
CA LEU A 24 4.34 -8.36 -16.37
C LEU A 24 3.83 -8.90 -15.02
N GLY A 25 4.32 -8.33 -13.92
CA GLY A 25 3.69 -8.47 -12.62
C GLY A 25 2.45 -7.60 -12.51
N LEU A 26 1.65 -7.81 -11.49
CA LEU A 26 0.51 -6.95 -11.16
C LEU A 26 0.66 -6.34 -9.78
N GLU A 27 0.34 -5.07 -9.68
CA GLU A 27 0.07 -4.39 -8.43
C GLU A 27 -1.43 -4.48 -8.13
N LEU A 28 -1.74 -5.24 -7.09
CA LEU A 28 -3.12 -5.51 -6.68
C LEU A 28 -3.69 -4.30 -5.92
N ALA A 29 -4.48 -3.48 -6.61
CA ALA A 29 -5.10 -2.28 -6.06
C ALA A 29 -6.50 -2.53 -5.44
N GLN A 30 -6.99 -3.77 -5.44
CA GLN A 30 -8.29 -4.12 -4.86
C GLN A 30 -8.39 -3.78 -3.36
N PHE A 31 -7.26 -3.72 -2.67
CA PHE A 31 -7.20 -3.45 -1.23
C PHE A 31 -6.77 -2.02 -0.88
N CYS A 32 -6.75 -1.12 -1.85
CA CYS A 32 -6.41 0.29 -1.64
C CYS A 32 -7.47 1.07 -0.85
N THR A 33 -8.66 0.49 -0.66
CA THR A 33 -9.68 1.05 0.23
C THR A 33 -9.93 0.14 1.43
N ALA A 34 -10.21 0.75 2.57
CA ALA A 34 -10.42 0.03 3.82
C ALA A 34 -11.63 -0.92 3.79
N ALA A 35 -12.66 -0.60 3.01
CA ALA A 35 -13.85 -1.43 2.88
C ALA A 35 -13.53 -2.83 2.33
N PHE A 36 -12.60 -2.92 1.37
CA PHE A 36 -12.16 -4.21 0.82
C PHE A 36 -11.34 -5.05 1.79
N LEU A 37 -10.68 -4.42 2.74
CA LEU A 37 -9.98 -5.14 3.80
C LEU A 37 -10.96 -5.79 4.79
N ASP A 38 -12.06 -5.12 5.10
CA ASP A 38 -13.06 -5.61 6.04
C ASP A 38 -13.95 -6.71 5.42
N ASN A 39 -14.35 -6.53 4.17
CA ASN A 39 -15.23 -7.48 3.51
C ASN A 39 -15.12 -7.42 1.98
N PRO A 40 -14.20 -8.19 1.38
CA PRO A 40 -13.98 -8.18 -0.06
C PRO A 40 -15.21 -8.61 -0.88
N ASP A 41 -16.15 -9.34 -0.27
CA ASP A 41 -17.32 -9.88 -0.97
C ASP A 41 -18.53 -8.90 -0.95
N LYS A 42 -18.50 -7.85 -0.13
CA LYS A 42 -19.63 -6.91 0.05
C LYS A 42 -19.37 -5.47 -0.41
N VAL A 43 -18.32 -5.26 -1.14
CA VAL A 43 -17.87 -3.90 -1.50
C VAL A 43 -18.85 -3.15 -2.38
N THR A 44 -19.66 -3.85 -3.17
CA THR A 44 -20.67 -3.26 -4.05
C THR A 44 -21.74 -2.45 -3.32
N ASP A 45 -21.97 -2.73 -2.02
CA ASP A 45 -23.01 -2.06 -1.25
C ASP A 45 -22.58 -0.71 -0.66
N LEU A 46 -21.27 -0.46 -0.59
CA LEU A 46 -20.68 0.72 0.07
C LEU A 46 -20.23 1.82 -0.88
N PHE A 47 -20.07 1.50 -2.15
CA PHE A 47 -19.62 2.48 -3.15
C PHE A 47 -20.70 2.72 -4.21
N PRO A 48 -20.86 3.99 -4.65
CA PRO A 48 -21.63 4.27 -5.85
C PRO A 48 -21.11 3.40 -7.00
N GLN A 49 -22.02 2.89 -7.83
CA GLN A 49 -21.68 1.98 -8.95
C GLN A 49 -20.57 2.53 -9.87
N ASP A 50 -20.41 3.84 -9.90
CA ASP A 50 -19.35 4.51 -10.67
C ASP A 50 -17.95 4.33 -10.06
N CYS A 51 -17.84 4.18 -8.75
CA CYS A 51 -16.56 3.90 -8.07
C CYS A 51 -16.15 2.42 -8.20
N ALA A 52 -17.11 1.50 -8.33
CA ALA A 52 -16.83 0.10 -8.56
C ALA A 52 -16.11 -0.13 -9.92
N ARG A 53 -16.28 0.78 -10.88
CA ARG A 53 -15.54 0.74 -12.16
C ARG A 53 -14.03 0.89 -12.00
N TYR A 54 -13.56 1.63 -11.00
CA TYR A 54 -12.11 1.81 -10.78
C TYR A 54 -11.43 0.60 -10.13
N LEU A 55 -12.22 -0.41 -9.72
CA LEU A 55 -11.72 -1.63 -9.08
C LEU A 55 -12.13 -2.87 -9.88
N SER A 56 -12.40 -2.73 -11.16
CA SER A 56 -13.17 -3.66 -11.97
C SER A 56 -12.41 -4.92 -12.40
N SER A 57 -11.10 -4.97 -12.32
CA SER A 57 -10.42 -6.25 -12.50
C SER A 57 -10.67 -7.11 -11.28
N SER A 58 -11.43 -8.19 -11.43
CA SER A 58 -11.65 -9.10 -10.32
C SER A 58 -10.32 -9.64 -9.80
N LEU A 59 -10.17 -9.77 -8.49
CA LEU A 59 -8.97 -10.35 -7.88
C LEU A 59 -8.65 -11.71 -8.50
N ALA A 60 -9.67 -12.53 -8.77
CA ALA A 60 -9.53 -13.83 -9.41
C ALA A 60 -8.90 -13.74 -10.81
N ALA A 61 -9.32 -12.75 -11.63
CA ALA A 61 -8.73 -12.53 -12.96
C ALA A 61 -7.25 -12.09 -12.85
N CYS A 62 -6.93 -11.22 -11.90
CA CYS A 62 -5.55 -10.81 -11.64
C CYS A 62 -4.68 -12.01 -11.26
N LEU A 63 -5.11 -12.81 -10.29
CA LEU A 63 -4.37 -13.98 -9.80
C LEU A 63 -4.17 -15.06 -10.88
N ALA A 64 -5.11 -15.16 -11.82
CA ALA A 64 -5.00 -16.10 -12.96
C ALA A 64 -4.08 -15.60 -14.10
N SER A 65 -3.72 -14.33 -14.10
CA SER A 65 -3.00 -13.70 -15.24
C SER A 65 -1.50 -13.56 -15.03
N SER A 66 -1.02 -13.62 -13.80
CA SER A 66 0.40 -13.48 -13.44
C SER A 66 0.75 -14.37 -12.25
N ASP A 67 2.03 -14.63 -12.08
CA ASP A 67 2.62 -15.30 -10.90
C ASP A 67 3.39 -14.32 -10.01
N ARG A 68 3.39 -13.03 -10.35
CA ARG A 68 4.13 -11.98 -9.64
C ARG A 68 3.21 -10.86 -9.23
N PHE A 69 3.13 -10.64 -7.92
CA PHE A 69 2.25 -9.64 -7.34
C PHE A 69 2.99 -8.75 -6.37
N VAL A 70 2.54 -7.50 -6.29
CA VAL A 70 2.72 -6.62 -5.14
C VAL A 70 1.33 -6.15 -4.70
N LEU A 71 1.15 -5.86 -3.43
CA LEU A 71 -0.12 -5.35 -2.92
C LEU A 71 -0.04 -3.84 -2.77
N HIS A 72 -1.02 -3.11 -3.26
CA HIS A 72 -1.27 -1.73 -2.86
C HIS A 72 -2.26 -1.71 -1.69
N GLY A 73 -1.82 -1.21 -0.56
CA GLY A 73 -2.65 -1.14 0.64
C GLY A 73 -3.54 0.11 0.69
N PRO A 74 -4.34 0.26 1.75
CA PRO A 74 -5.25 1.38 1.90
C PRO A 74 -4.48 2.69 2.15
N PHE A 75 -4.99 3.79 1.61
CA PHE A 75 -4.34 5.09 1.71
C PHE A 75 -5.27 6.24 2.10
N ASN A 76 -6.58 6.12 1.83
CA ASN A 76 -7.52 7.20 2.13
C ASN A 76 -7.65 7.41 3.64
N GLU A 77 -7.55 8.67 4.09
CA GLU A 77 -7.71 9.14 5.47
C GLU A 77 -6.74 8.50 6.49
N LEU A 78 -5.71 7.81 6.02
CA LEU A 78 -4.73 7.15 6.89
C LEU A 78 -3.46 7.99 7.03
N CYS A 79 -3.08 8.26 8.29
CA CYS A 79 -1.89 9.05 8.59
C CYS A 79 -1.14 8.50 9.80
N PRO A 80 0.10 8.01 9.63
CA PRO A 80 0.90 7.50 10.75
C PRO A 80 1.39 8.60 11.70
N ALA A 81 1.24 9.87 11.32
CA ALA A 81 1.54 11.01 12.17
C ALA A 81 0.30 11.70 12.75
N ALA A 82 -0.87 11.06 12.68
CA ALA A 82 -2.10 11.65 13.16
C ALA A 82 -2.00 12.11 14.62
N ILE A 83 -2.55 13.31 14.89
CA ILE A 83 -2.60 13.90 16.22
C ILE A 83 -3.73 13.26 17.02
N ASP A 84 -4.87 13.00 16.37
CA ASP A 84 -6.00 12.32 16.99
C ASP A 84 -5.66 10.84 17.22
N PRO A 85 -5.75 10.34 18.47
CA PRO A 85 -5.41 8.96 18.78
C PRO A 85 -6.32 7.94 18.10
N LEU A 86 -7.59 8.26 17.82
CA LEU A 86 -8.51 7.36 17.11
C LEU A 86 -8.14 7.22 15.65
N VAL A 87 -7.71 8.31 15.00
CA VAL A 87 -7.20 8.27 13.63
C VAL A 87 -5.91 7.46 13.56
N LEU A 88 -5.03 7.60 14.55
CA LEU A 88 -3.81 6.81 14.64
C LEU A 88 -4.11 5.32 14.84
N GLU A 89 -5.04 4.98 15.73
CA GLU A 89 -5.46 3.61 15.99
C GLU A 89 -6.02 2.95 14.72
N ILE A 90 -6.93 3.63 14.01
CA ILE A 90 -7.48 3.09 12.77
C ILE A 90 -6.42 2.96 11.68
N THR A 91 -5.47 3.91 11.59
CA THR A 91 -4.35 3.83 10.66
C THR A 91 -3.51 2.57 10.90
N GLU A 92 -3.10 2.34 12.14
CA GLU A 92 -2.32 1.14 12.49
C GLU A 92 -3.11 -0.15 12.23
N LYS A 93 -4.39 -0.18 12.59
CA LYS A 93 -5.27 -1.31 12.31
C LYS A 93 -5.31 -1.64 10.80
N ARG A 94 -5.50 -0.61 9.96
CA ARG A 94 -5.58 -0.79 8.50
C ARG A 94 -4.26 -1.26 7.91
N TYR A 95 -3.14 -0.75 8.40
CA TYR A 95 -1.83 -1.21 7.95
C TYR A 95 -1.56 -2.67 8.34
N ARG A 96 -1.95 -3.11 9.55
CA ARG A 96 -1.88 -4.53 9.95
C ARG A 96 -2.75 -5.42 9.05
N GLN A 97 -3.99 -5.01 8.77
CA GLN A 97 -4.85 -5.74 7.85
C GLN A 97 -4.23 -5.87 6.44
N ALA A 98 -3.59 -4.80 5.94
CA ALA A 98 -2.90 -4.85 4.65
C ALA A 98 -1.68 -5.79 4.68
N ILE A 99 -0.91 -5.79 5.76
CA ILE A 99 0.19 -6.74 5.97
C ILE A 99 -0.32 -8.18 5.93
N ASP A 100 -1.36 -8.50 6.70
CA ASP A 100 -1.98 -9.83 6.74
C ASP A 100 -2.50 -10.23 5.35
N ARG A 101 -3.10 -9.29 4.64
CA ARG A 101 -3.60 -9.54 3.29
C ARG A 101 -2.47 -9.81 2.30
N ALA A 102 -1.39 -9.02 2.32
CA ALA A 102 -0.22 -9.25 1.48
C ALA A 102 0.38 -10.64 1.71
N VAL A 103 0.49 -11.04 2.97
CA VAL A 103 0.98 -12.38 3.36
C VAL A 103 0.04 -13.48 2.83
N SER A 104 -1.26 -13.33 3.04
CA SER A 104 -2.25 -14.33 2.61
C SER A 104 -2.28 -14.55 1.09
N LEU A 105 -1.93 -13.52 0.32
CA LEU A 105 -1.85 -13.57 -1.14
C LEU A 105 -0.44 -13.92 -1.67
N GLY A 106 0.53 -14.14 -0.77
CA GLY A 106 1.91 -14.42 -1.17
C GLY A 106 2.61 -13.23 -1.83
N CYS A 107 2.14 -11.99 -1.60
CA CYS A 107 2.78 -10.79 -2.12
C CYS A 107 4.07 -10.50 -1.35
N PRO A 108 5.25 -10.46 -2.00
CA PRO A 108 6.51 -10.17 -1.31
C PRO A 108 6.67 -8.69 -0.95
N LYS A 109 5.84 -7.82 -1.50
CA LYS A 109 5.87 -6.37 -1.27
C LYS A 109 4.47 -5.83 -1.03
N LEU A 110 4.42 -4.86 -0.11
CA LEU A 110 3.24 -4.05 0.19
C LEU A 110 3.60 -2.58 -0.02
N VAL A 111 2.88 -1.89 -0.88
CA VAL A 111 2.99 -0.44 -1.09
C VAL A 111 1.95 0.26 -0.23
N LEU A 112 2.38 1.29 0.51
CA LEU A 112 1.54 2.12 1.36
C LEU A 112 1.94 3.57 1.17
N HIS A 113 0.96 4.47 1.03
CA HIS A 113 1.24 5.90 1.04
C HIS A 113 1.87 6.33 2.37
N ALA A 114 2.81 7.24 2.33
CA ALA A 114 3.40 7.79 3.56
C ALA A 114 2.38 8.56 4.41
N GLY A 115 1.35 9.14 3.78
CA GLY A 115 0.23 9.80 4.46
C GLY A 115 0.52 11.23 4.91
N PHE A 116 1.51 11.88 4.31
CA PHE A 116 1.80 13.29 4.55
C PHE A 116 0.71 14.18 3.92
N VAL A 117 0.23 15.16 4.69
CA VAL A 117 -0.70 16.18 4.19
C VAL A 117 -0.04 17.54 4.31
N PRO A 118 0.31 18.19 3.16
CA PRO A 118 0.92 19.51 3.15
C PRO A 118 0.04 20.55 3.90
N LEU A 119 0.69 21.49 4.54
CA LEU A 119 0.05 22.56 5.34
C LEU A 119 -0.67 22.10 6.61
N VAL A 120 -0.86 20.80 6.80
CA VAL A 120 -1.43 20.21 8.03
C VAL A 120 -0.33 19.80 9.00
N TYR A 121 0.70 19.15 8.48
CA TYR A 121 1.82 18.66 9.29
C TYR A 121 3.11 19.40 8.95
N HIS A 122 3.88 19.77 9.99
CA HIS A 122 5.27 20.13 9.81
C HIS A 122 6.10 18.87 9.48
N PRO A 123 7.03 18.93 8.51
CA PRO A 123 7.83 17.78 8.09
C PRO A 123 8.52 17.04 9.23
N GLU A 124 9.17 17.76 10.15
CA GLU A 124 9.86 17.16 11.30
C GLU A 124 8.92 16.41 12.27
N TRP A 125 7.74 17.00 12.51
CA TRP A 125 6.68 16.34 13.30
C TRP A 125 6.22 15.07 12.61
N PHE A 126 5.90 15.15 11.32
CA PHE A 126 5.45 14.01 10.54
C PHE A 126 6.45 12.87 10.58
N VAL A 127 7.73 13.16 10.30
CA VAL A 127 8.81 12.16 10.35
C VAL A 127 8.91 11.53 11.72
N SER A 128 9.02 12.34 12.79
CA SER A 128 9.20 11.82 14.16
C SER A 128 8.06 10.92 14.62
N ARG A 129 6.81 11.28 14.30
CA ARG A 129 5.63 10.48 14.66
C ARG A 129 5.51 9.22 13.81
N SER A 130 5.72 9.34 12.50
CA SER A 130 5.70 8.20 11.58
C SER A 130 6.73 7.14 11.95
N VAL A 131 7.93 7.54 12.35
CA VAL A 131 8.99 6.62 12.80
C VAL A 131 8.52 5.74 13.96
N LEU A 132 7.77 6.29 14.92
CA LEU A 132 7.26 5.51 16.06
C LEU A 132 6.28 4.44 15.62
N VAL A 133 5.40 4.77 14.68
CA VAL A 133 4.40 3.84 14.13
C VAL A 133 5.09 2.75 13.32
N TRP A 134 5.97 3.14 12.40
CA TRP A 134 6.66 2.19 11.54
C TRP A 134 7.57 1.24 12.33
N LYS A 135 8.22 1.70 13.40
CA LYS A 135 8.97 0.81 14.30
C LYS A 135 8.08 -0.23 14.98
N ARG A 136 6.83 0.11 15.32
CA ARG A 136 5.88 -0.88 15.87
C ARG A 136 5.45 -1.88 14.81
N LEU A 137 4.99 -1.40 13.67
CA LEU A 137 4.49 -2.25 12.59
C LEU A 137 5.55 -3.19 12.04
N MET A 138 6.78 -2.70 11.85
CA MET A 138 7.87 -3.53 11.32
C MET A 138 8.34 -4.62 12.30
N ARG A 139 8.15 -4.46 13.62
CA ARG A 139 8.41 -5.55 14.58
C ARG A 139 7.39 -6.68 14.47
N GLU A 140 6.18 -6.38 14.04
CA GLU A 140 5.08 -7.35 13.89
C GLU A 140 5.06 -7.96 12.48
N ALA A 141 5.56 -7.23 11.48
CA ALA A 141 5.57 -7.68 10.09
C ALA A 141 6.48 -8.91 9.89
N PRO A 142 6.08 -9.89 9.08
CA PRO A 142 6.88 -11.07 8.81
C PRO A 142 8.17 -10.74 8.06
N GLU A 143 9.22 -11.53 8.30
CA GLU A 143 10.56 -11.33 7.68
C GLU A 143 10.55 -11.40 6.16
N THR A 144 9.57 -12.06 5.57
CA THR A 144 9.44 -12.26 4.13
C THR A 144 8.79 -11.07 3.40
N LEU A 145 8.20 -10.11 4.13
CA LEU A 145 7.47 -8.98 3.55
C LEU A 145 8.34 -7.72 3.55
N THR A 146 8.43 -7.06 2.40
CA THR A 146 8.96 -5.71 2.26
C THR A 146 7.81 -4.71 2.21
N VAL A 147 7.82 -3.70 3.08
CA VAL A 147 6.88 -2.57 3.04
C VAL A 147 7.57 -1.40 2.35
N CYS A 148 6.89 -0.83 1.36
CA CYS A 148 7.39 0.29 0.56
C CYS A 148 6.53 1.53 0.81
N LEU A 149 7.13 2.60 1.35
CA LEU A 149 6.46 3.88 1.52
C LEU A 149 6.48 4.64 0.21
N GLU A 150 5.31 4.98 -0.30
CA GLU A 150 5.15 5.72 -1.54
C GLU A 150 5.04 7.22 -1.28
N ASN A 151 5.75 8.00 -2.12
CA ASN A 151 5.62 9.45 -2.13
C ASN A 151 4.39 9.86 -2.94
N VAL A 152 3.56 10.73 -2.37
CA VAL A 152 2.33 11.23 -3.04
C VAL A 152 2.24 12.74 -2.93
N MET A 153 2.28 13.28 -1.71
CA MET A 153 2.13 14.71 -1.44
C MET A 153 3.40 15.32 -0.80
N GLU A 154 4.41 14.54 -0.61
CA GLU A 154 5.70 14.99 -0.11
C GLU A 154 6.37 15.89 -1.18
N PRO A 155 6.97 17.02 -0.78
CA PRO A 155 7.64 17.92 -1.73
C PRO A 155 8.84 17.25 -2.41
N ASP A 156 9.45 16.28 -1.74
CA ASP A 156 10.55 15.44 -2.23
C ASP A 156 10.67 14.16 -1.39
N ALA A 157 11.59 13.28 -1.76
CA ALA A 157 11.77 12.00 -1.07
C ALA A 157 12.52 12.09 0.27
N SER A 158 12.98 13.28 0.72
CA SER A 158 13.81 13.42 1.92
C SER A 158 13.10 12.95 3.19
N MET A 159 11.83 13.29 3.35
CA MET A 159 11.03 12.83 4.50
C MET A 159 10.91 11.31 4.56
N LEU A 160 10.71 10.64 3.42
CA LEU A 160 10.65 9.18 3.36
C LEU A 160 12.00 8.56 3.69
N LEU A 161 13.08 9.17 3.17
CA LEU A 161 14.44 8.74 3.49
C LEU A 161 14.74 8.84 4.98
N ASP A 162 14.31 9.92 5.62
CA ASP A 162 14.50 10.13 7.06
C ASP A 162 13.70 9.12 7.89
N ILE A 163 12.44 8.83 7.48
CA ILE A 163 11.63 7.78 8.14
C ILE A 163 12.34 6.43 8.02
N VAL A 164 12.70 6.01 6.81
CA VAL A 164 13.32 4.70 6.57
C VAL A 164 14.64 4.55 7.33
N ARG A 165 15.49 5.58 7.30
CA ARG A 165 16.77 5.58 8.03
C ARG A 165 16.59 5.50 9.54
N GLN A 166 15.64 6.25 10.11
CA GLN A 166 15.41 6.27 11.55
C GLN A 166 14.67 5.04 12.06
N VAL A 167 13.81 4.41 11.22
CA VAL A 167 13.22 3.10 11.54
C VAL A 167 14.31 2.04 11.57
N ASN A 168 15.26 2.11 10.64
CA ASN A 168 16.42 1.23 10.53
C ASN A 168 16.05 -0.26 10.44
N ASP A 169 15.03 -0.57 9.63
CA ASP A 169 14.62 -1.93 9.28
C ASP A 169 14.84 -2.18 7.78
N ALA A 170 15.57 -3.24 7.45
CA ALA A 170 15.92 -3.55 6.06
C ALA A 170 14.69 -3.85 5.17
N ARG A 171 13.56 -4.18 5.77
CA ARG A 171 12.29 -4.48 5.09
C ARG A 171 11.45 -3.24 4.81
N LEU A 172 11.74 -2.09 5.45
CA LEU A 172 11.07 -0.83 5.13
C LEU A 172 11.86 -0.11 4.03
N ARG A 173 11.20 0.18 2.92
CA ARG A 173 11.78 0.75 1.71
C ARG A 173 10.94 1.92 1.20
N ILE A 174 11.38 2.54 0.12
CA ILE A 174 10.67 3.62 -0.56
C ILE A 174 10.17 3.11 -1.91
N CYS A 175 8.93 3.44 -2.24
CA CYS A 175 8.39 3.40 -3.58
C CYS A 175 8.41 4.84 -4.13
N LEU A 176 8.99 5.04 -5.30
CA LEU A 176 8.97 6.32 -5.99
C LEU A 176 7.96 6.22 -7.12
N ASP A 177 6.96 7.10 -7.09
CA ASP A 177 5.96 7.26 -8.12
C ASP A 177 6.16 8.59 -8.88
#